data_27ab9f879a808bf2fb8e4348bb47a7eb
#
_entry.id   27ab9f879a808bf2fb8e4348bb47a7eb
#
_cell.length_a   1.000
_cell.length_b   1.000
_cell.length_c   1.000
_cell.angle_alpha   90.00
_cell.angle_beta   90.00
_cell.angle_gamma   90.00
#
_symmetry.space_group_name_H-M   'P 1'
#
loop_
_entity.id
_entity.type
_entity.pdbx_description
1 polymer ?
#
loop_
_entity_poly.entity_id
_entity_poly.type
_entity_poly.pdbx_seq_one_letter_code
_entity_poly.pdbx_strand_id
1 'polypeptide(L)'
;DVYKRQDKVHLFTNNVILTGKFINLLPYGDEIILSRRTRKNLDTNQQDKIMDALSESEVGLIARHNLIPENIEIAQSELNDLNNQWKEIELNAKELSDEGLVFQNTYFDQNFVCDYSDKNTDQIIFSDNDRFERVKNWDEKLDSTFANLCEEMSNEQIEEVFNLGEKIDYLIGHNYDLP
;
A
#
# COMPACT_ATOMS: atom_id res chain seq x y z
N ASP A 1 11.07 -5.55 -20.91
CA ASP A 1 12.06 -6.02 -19.92
C ASP A 1 11.56 -7.16 -19.03
N VAL A 2 10.60 -7.93 -19.52
CA VAL A 2 10.00 -9.07 -18.79
C VAL A 2 11.03 -10.17 -18.54
N TYR A 3 11.99 -10.36 -19.45
CA TYR A 3 13.02 -11.38 -19.34
C TYR A 3 14.05 -11.11 -18.21
N LYS A 4 14.33 -9.86 -17.88
CA LYS A 4 15.26 -9.52 -16.77
C LYS A 4 14.69 -9.78 -15.38
N ARG A 5 13.37 -9.98 -15.26
CA ARG A 5 12.74 -10.26 -13.96
C ARG A 5 12.74 -11.74 -13.59
N GLN A 6 12.87 -12.64 -14.56
CA GLN A 6 12.87 -14.09 -14.32
C GLN A 6 14.17 -14.59 -13.65
N ASP A 7 15.27 -13.87 -13.83
CA ASP A 7 16.60 -14.24 -13.25
C ASP A 7 16.90 -13.50 -11.93
N LYS A 8 15.93 -12.78 -11.35
CA LYS A 8 16.16 -12.13 -10.05
C LYS A 8 16.13 -13.18 -8.94
N VAL A 9 17.28 -13.41 -8.37
CA VAL A 9 17.46 -14.15 -7.12
C VAL A 9 16.56 -13.49 -6.05
N HIS A 10 15.90 -14.30 -5.22
CA HIS A 10 15.16 -13.80 -4.07
C HIS A 10 16.09 -12.96 -3.20
N LEU A 11 15.71 -11.71 -2.96
CA LEU A 11 16.44 -10.82 -2.08
C LEU A 11 16.01 -11.10 -0.65
N PHE A 12 16.95 -11.52 0.17
CA PHE A 12 16.78 -11.62 1.61
C PHE A 12 17.18 -10.29 2.24
N THR A 13 16.34 -9.79 3.12
CA THR A 13 16.60 -8.59 3.92
C THR A 13 16.21 -8.84 5.36
N ASN A 14 16.92 -8.23 6.29
CA ASN A 14 16.55 -8.18 7.70
C ASN A 14 15.67 -6.96 8.02
N ASN A 15 15.39 -6.11 7.03
CA ASN A 15 14.50 -4.96 7.20
C ASN A 15 13.06 -5.41 7.03
N VAL A 16 12.33 -5.47 8.12
CA VAL A 16 10.89 -5.72 8.13
C VAL A 16 10.14 -4.40 7.95
N ILE A 17 9.16 -4.40 7.07
CA ILE A 17 8.25 -3.26 6.84
C ILE A 17 6.83 -3.79 6.90
N LEU A 18 6.03 -3.29 7.84
CA LEU A 18 4.60 -3.53 7.87
C LEU A 18 3.91 -2.36 7.17
N THR A 19 3.19 -2.67 6.11
CA THR A 19 2.59 -1.66 5.24
C THR A 19 1.15 -1.41 5.63
N GLY A 20 0.85 -0.17 6.05
CA GLY A 20 -0.49 0.35 6.20
C GLY A 20 -0.91 1.27 5.05
N LYS A 21 -2.09 1.86 5.16
CA LYS A 21 -2.63 2.82 4.21
C LYS A 21 -1.94 4.19 4.33
N PHE A 22 -1.78 4.67 5.54
CA PHE A 22 -1.22 5.98 5.88
C PHE A 22 0.22 5.91 6.33
N ILE A 23 0.60 4.79 6.94
CA ILE A 23 1.90 4.59 7.59
C ILE A 23 2.49 3.25 7.19
N ASN A 24 3.79 3.24 6.91
CA ASN A 24 4.58 2.02 6.95
C ASN A 24 5.36 1.99 8.26
N LEU A 25 5.19 0.92 9.03
CA LEU A 25 5.94 0.70 10.26
C LEU A 25 7.29 0.06 9.95
N LEU A 26 8.35 0.59 10.55
CA LEU A 26 9.72 0.09 10.46
C LEU A 26 10.15 -0.38 11.86
N PRO A 27 9.89 -1.62 12.25
CA PRO A 27 10.11 -2.07 13.63
C PRO A 27 11.55 -1.97 14.13
N TYR A 28 12.51 -2.02 13.22
CA TYR A 28 13.95 -1.88 13.53
C TYR A 28 14.51 -0.50 13.18
N GLY A 29 13.65 0.45 12.83
CA GLY A 29 14.01 1.86 12.61
C GLY A 29 13.71 2.70 13.84
N ASP A 30 14.25 3.92 13.85
CA ASP A 30 14.06 4.94 14.89
C ASP A 30 13.68 6.31 14.32
N GLU A 31 13.63 6.44 12.99
CA GLU A 31 13.34 7.69 12.31
C GLU A 31 11.90 7.76 11.80
N ILE A 32 11.31 8.96 11.88
CA ILE A 32 10.03 9.27 11.22
C ILE A 32 10.33 9.98 9.90
N ILE A 33 9.90 9.37 8.80
CA ILE A 33 10.22 9.83 7.46
C ILE A 33 8.93 10.16 6.71
N LEU A 34 8.84 11.35 6.14
CA LEU A 34 7.79 11.67 5.17
C LEU A 34 8.17 11.10 3.80
N SER A 35 7.26 10.39 3.14
CA SER A 35 7.49 9.90 1.79
C SER A 35 7.80 11.05 0.83
N ARG A 36 8.48 10.76 -0.28
CA ARG A 36 8.80 11.79 -1.29
C ARG A 36 7.53 12.46 -1.84
N ARG A 37 6.45 11.69 -2.03
CA ARG A 37 5.16 12.23 -2.50
C ARG A 37 4.51 13.10 -1.44
N THR A 38 4.51 12.69 -0.17
CA THR A 38 4.01 13.48 0.96
C THR A 38 4.71 14.83 1.01
N ARG A 39 6.05 14.85 1.00
CA ARG A 39 6.84 16.09 1.01
C ARG A 39 6.58 17.01 -0.18
N LYS A 40 6.24 16.45 -1.33
CA LYS A 40 5.94 17.24 -2.54
C LYS A 40 4.53 17.85 -2.50
N ASN A 41 3.57 17.15 -1.90
CA ASN A 41 2.15 17.49 -1.97
C ASN A 41 1.68 18.39 -0.82
N LEU A 42 2.41 18.40 0.31
CA LEU A 42 2.06 19.14 1.52
C LEU A 42 3.00 20.33 1.72
N ASP A 43 2.47 21.43 2.22
CA ASP A 43 3.26 22.56 2.67
C ASP A 43 3.99 22.24 4.00
N THR A 44 4.93 23.10 4.41
CA THR A 44 5.76 22.90 5.60
C THR A 44 4.92 22.78 6.87
N ASN A 45 3.89 23.61 7.02
CA ASN A 45 3.04 23.59 8.23
C ASN A 45 2.24 22.28 8.33
N GLN A 46 1.78 21.74 7.21
CA GLN A 46 1.10 20.45 7.14
C GLN A 46 2.06 19.29 7.44
N GLN A 47 3.29 19.36 6.93
CA GLN A 47 4.34 18.39 7.24
C GLN A 47 4.69 18.39 8.72
N ASP A 48 4.86 19.56 9.33
CA ASP A 48 5.16 19.71 10.76
C ASP A 48 4.06 19.12 11.64
N LYS A 49 2.78 19.37 11.30
CA LYS A 49 1.63 18.77 12.00
C LYS A 49 1.66 17.25 12.00
N ILE A 50 2.00 16.65 10.86
CA ILE A 50 2.10 15.18 10.73
C ILE A 50 3.29 14.68 11.57
N MET A 51 4.44 15.35 11.48
CA MET A 51 5.64 14.95 12.23
C MET A 51 5.40 15.04 13.73
N ASP A 52 4.76 16.11 14.20
CA ASP A 52 4.42 16.30 15.61
C ASP A 52 3.45 15.20 16.11
N ALA A 53 2.42 14.89 15.31
CA ALA A 53 1.43 13.88 15.66
C ALA A 53 1.99 12.45 15.72
N LEU A 54 3.08 12.17 15.01
CA LEU A 54 3.74 10.87 14.99
C LEU A 54 4.97 10.81 15.90
N SER A 55 5.38 11.94 16.51
CA SER A 55 6.63 12.08 17.27
C SER A 55 6.74 11.17 18.50
N GLU A 56 5.61 10.69 19.03
CA GLU A 56 5.58 9.78 20.18
C GLU A 56 5.86 8.30 19.82
N SER A 57 6.09 7.99 18.54
CA SER A 57 6.39 6.64 18.13
C SER A 57 7.77 6.20 18.60
N GLU A 58 7.84 5.03 19.24
CA GLU A 58 9.10 4.40 19.69
C GLU A 58 9.84 3.68 18.56
N VAL A 59 9.20 3.52 17.39
CA VAL A 59 9.74 2.80 16.22
C VAL A 59 9.70 3.68 14.99
N GLY A 60 10.53 3.35 14.02
CA GLY A 60 10.59 4.09 12.76
C GLY A 60 9.30 4.01 11.94
N LEU A 61 8.99 5.09 11.27
CA LEU A 61 7.77 5.23 10.46
C LEU A 61 8.08 5.88 9.11
N ILE A 62 7.32 5.48 8.09
CA ILE A 62 7.23 6.25 6.83
C ILE A 62 5.78 6.73 6.67
N ALA A 63 5.57 8.04 6.78
CA ALA A 63 4.29 8.66 6.44
C ALA A 63 4.07 8.60 4.92
N ARG A 64 3.00 7.93 4.50
CA ARG A 64 2.67 7.72 3.08
C ARG A 64 1.95 8.93 2.51
N HIS A 65 1.82 8.98 1.19
CA HIS A 65 1.22 10.11 0.48
C HIS A 65 -0.29 10.30 0.75
N ASN A 66 -0.95 9.28 1.25
CA ASN A 66 -2.36 9.33 1.66
C ASN A 66 -2.55 9.99 3.04
N LEU A 67 -1.47 10.13 3.82
CA LEU A 67 -1.54 10.82 5.12
C LEU A 67 -1.52 12.33 4.90
N ILE A 68 -2.62 12.94 5.29
CA ILE A 68 -2.85 14.39 5.31
C ILE A 68 -3.29 14.82 6.71
N PRO A 69 -3.22 16.11 7.08
CA PRO A 69 -3.58 16.58 8.43
C PRO A 69 -4.98 16.16 8.88
N GLU A 70 -5.92 16.05 7.95
CA GLU A 70 -7.34 15.74 8.22
C GLU A 70 -7.57 14.29 8.65
N ASN A 71 -6.63 13.38 8.36
CA ASN A 71 -6.77 11.96 8.71
C ASN A 71 -5.72 11.44 9.71
N ILE A 72 -5.09 12.35 10.46
CA ILE A 72 -4.07 12.02 11.47
C ILE A 72 -4.62 11.07 12.53
N GLU A 73 -5.83 11.27 13.02
CA GLU A 73 -6.44 10.41 14.05
C GLU A 73 -6.60 8.96 13.56
N ILE A 74 -7.03 8.81 12.30
CA ILE A 74 -7.17 7.47 11.67
C ILE A 74 -5.78 6.84 11.49
N ALA A 75 -4.80 7.62 11.10
CA ALA A 75 -3.43 7.14 10.95
C ALA A 75 -2.80 6.72 12.29
N GLN A 76 -3.11 7.40 13.39
CA GLN A 76 -2.70 6.99 14.73
C GLN A 76 -3.36 5.68 15.17
N SER A 77 -4.63 5.46 14.81
CA SER A 77 -5.30 4.17 15.03
C SER A 77 -4.63 3.06 14.22
N GLU A 78 -4.33 3.31 12.94
CA GLU A 78 -3.59 2.36 12.10
C GLU A 78 -2.21 2.04 12.67
N LEU A 79 -1.50 3.04 13.22
CA LEU A 79 -0.21 2.85 13.88
C LEU A 79 -0.32 1.88 15.07
N ASN A 80 -1.35 2.00 15.88
CA ASN A 80 -1.60 1.09 17.00
C ASN A 80 -1.85 -0.35 16.51
N ASP A 81 -2.62 -0.52 15.43
CA ASP A 81 -2.89 -1.83 14.84
C ASP A 81 -1.61 -2.47 14.27
N LEU A 82 -0.79 -1.69 13.57
CA LEU A 82 0.50 -2.17 13.06
C LEU A 82 1.46 -2.55 14.18
N ASN A 83 1.50 -1.78 15.29
CA ASN A 83 2.28 -2.12 16.47
C ASN A 83 1.81 -3.42 17.13
N ASN A 84 0.50 -3.64 17.23
CA ASN A 84 -0.05 -4.88 17.76
C ASN A 84 0.28 -6.08 16.85
N GLN A 85 0.14 -5.90 15.54
CA GLN A 85 0.54 -6.90 14.56
C GLN A 85 2.02 -7.26 14.66
N TRP A 86 2.89 -6.25 14.86
CA TRP A 86 4.32 -6.50 15.06
C TRP A 86 4.58 -7.33 16.32
N LYS A 87 3.93 -7.01 17.43
CA LYS A 87 4.05 -7.79 18.68
C LYS A 87 3.62 -9.25 18.51
N GLU A 88 2.56 -9.50 17.75
CA GLU A 88 2.11 -10.86 17.43
C GLU A 88 3.16 -11.60 16.58
N ILE A 89 3.74 -10.93 15.58
CA ILE A 89 4.82 -11.50 14.76
C ILE A 89 6.03 -11.87 15.61
N GLU A 90 6.44 -11.00 16.54
CA GLU A 90 7.55 -11.27 17.45
C GLU A 90 7.26 -12.45 18.40
N LEU A 91 6.03 -12.56 18.90
CA LEU A 91 5.61 -13.69 19.75
C LEU A 91 5.65 -14.99 18.96
N ASN A 92 5.04 -15.01 17.78
CA ASN A 92 5.03 -16.19 16.91
C ASN A 92 6.46 -16.61 16.50
N ALA A 93 7.34 -15.65 16.25
CA ALA A 93 8.74 -15.93 15.93
C ALA A 93 9.49 -16.56 17.09
N LYS A 94 9.19 -16.19 18.34
CA LYS A 94 9.79 -16.78 19.56
C LYS A 94 9.30 -18.18 19.87
N GLU A 95 8.07 -18.51 19.45
CA GLU A 95 7.45 -19.83 19.66
C GLU A 95 7.89 -20.87 18.64
N LEU A 96 8.44 -20.43 17.50
CA LEU A 96 9.00 -21.35 16.51
C LEU A 96 10.28 -21.99 17.05
N SER A 97 10.29 -23.32 17.09
CA SER A 97 11.49 -24.10 17.45
C SER A 97 12.42 -24.34 16.27
N ASP A 98 11.91 -24.25 15.06
CA ASP A 98 12.59 -24.50 13.80
C ASP A 98 12.31 -23.40 12.77
N GLU A 99 12.94 -23.45 11.61
CA GLU A 99 12.70 -22.53 10.50
C GLU A 99 11.24 -22.62 10.02
N GLY A 100 10.58 -21.49 9.87
CA GLY A 100 9.19 -21.46 9.45
C GLY A 100 8.71 -20.08 9.02
N LEU A 101 7.54 -20.05 8.40
CA LEU A 101 6.86 -18.82 8.02
C LEU A 101 6.13 -18.23 9.23
N VAL A 102 6.59 -17.09 9.72
CA VAL A 102 5.98 -16.37 10.86
C VAL A 102 4.84 -15.45 10.41
N PHE A 103 5.07 -14.79 9.28
CA PHE A 103 4.12 -13.80 8.74
C PHE A 103 4.29 -13.71 7.23
N GLN A 104 3.18 -13.60 6.54
CA GLN A 104 3.16 -13.32 5.11
C GLN A 104 2.27 -12.11 4.85
N ASN A 105 2.85 -11.07 4.29
CA ASN A 105 2.06 -9.95 3.78
C ASN A 105 1.40 -10.39 2.47
N THR A 106 0.11 -10.71 2.53
CA THR A 106 -0.68 -11.20 1.38
C THR A 106 -1.46 -10.09 0.68
N TYR A 107 -1.30 -8.86 1.10
CA TYR A 107 -2.18 -7.77 0.69
C TYR A 107 -1.62 -6.95 -0.49
N PHE A 108 -1.26 -7.66 -1.56
CA PHE A 108 -0.84 -6.99 -2.81
C PHE A 108 -1.89 -5.98 -3.29
N ASP A 109 -3.17 -6.35 -3.25
CA ASP A 109 -4.27 -5.50 -3.74
C ASP A 109 -4.40 -4.20 -2.93
N GLN A 110 -4.27 -4.29 -1.61
CA GLN A 110 -4.29 -3.13 -0.71
C GLN A 110 -3.10 -2.20 -0.96
N ASN A 111 -1.91 -2.76 -1.09
CA ASN A 111 -0.71 -1.99 -1.41
C ASN A 111 -0.83 -1.31 -2.77
N PHE A 112 -1.38 -2.02 -3.76
CA PHE A 112 -1.62 -1.48 -5.09
C PHE A 112 -2.58 -0.29 -5.03
N VAL A 113 -3.72 -0.44 -4.36
CA VAL A 113 -4.68 0.67 -4.15
C VAL A 113 -4.01 1.84 -3.43
N CYS A 114 -3.27 1.60 -2.34
CA CYS A 114 -2.56 2.65 -1.62
C CYS A 114 -1.52 3.38 -2.46
N ASP A 115 -0.82 2.69 -3.36
CA ASP A 115 0.26 3.28 -4.14
C ASP A 115 -0.22 4.05 -5.36
N TYR A 116 -1.35 3.63 -5.96
CA TYR A 116 -1.82 4.14 -7.23
C TYR A 116 -3.12 4.96 -7.15
N SER A 117 -3.82 4.94 -6.01
CA SER A 117 -5.01 5.76 -5.82
C SER A 117 -4.69 7.05 -5.07
N ASP A 118 -5.31 8.14 -5.50
CA ASP A 118 -5.23 9.45 -4.87
C ASP A 118 -6.59 10.18 -4.98
N LYS A 119 -6.62 11.46 -4.59
CA LYS A 119 -7.82 12.30 -4.67
C LYS A 119 -8.41 12.50 -6.08
N ASN A 120 -7.68 12.12 -7.13
CA ASN A 120 -8.12 12.21 -8.51
C ASN A 120 -8.56 10.85 -9.06
N THR A 121 -8.58 9.81 -8.23
CA THR A 121 -9.06 8.48 -8.60
C THR A 121 -10.57 8.48 -8.54
N ASP A 122 -11.21 8.32 -9.70
CA ASP A 122 -12.67 8.31 -9.81
C ASP A 122 -13.26 6.92 -9.54
N GLN A 123 -12.52 5.87 -9.88
CA GLN A 123 -13.02 4.49 -9.82
C GLN A 123 -11.88 3.49 -9.68
N ILE A 124 -12.13 2.41 -8.93
CA ILE A 124 -11.23 1.26 -8.78
C ILE A 124 -12.02 0.01 -9.13
N ILE A 125 -11.60 -0.69 -10.15
CA ILE A 125 -12.33 -1.83 -10.70
C ILE A 125 -11.57 -3.11 -10.41
N PHE A 126 -12.27 -4.11 -9.93
CA PHE A 126 -11.77 -5.45 -9.68
C PHE A 126 -12.47 -6.45 -10.59
N SER A 127 -11.71 -7.34 -11.21
CA SER A 127 -12.24 -8.47 -11.97
C SER A 127 -12.45 -9.74 -11.14
N ASP A 128 -12.18 -9.65 -9.84
CA ASP A 128 -12.22 -10.78 -8.90
C ASP A 128 -12.94 -10.34 -7.62
N ASN A 129 -14.05 -10.99 -7.32
CA ASN A 129 -14.89 -10.67 -6.18
C ASN A 129 -14.17 -10.84 -4.84
N ASP A 130 -13.31 -11.85 -4.70
CA ASP A 130 -12.60 -12.09 -3.43
C ASP A 130 -11.60 -10.96 -3.15
N ARG A 131 -10.97 -10.43 -4.20
CA ARG A 131 -10.08 -9.27 -4.08
C ARG A 131 -10.85 -7.99 -3.78
N PHE A 132 -11.97 -7.77 -4.46
CA PHE A 132 -12.88 -6.67 -4.22
C PHE A 132 -13.33 -6.63 -2.76
N GLU A 133 -13.89 -7.73 -2.24
CA GLU A 133 -14.38 -7.82 -0.88
C GLU A 133 -13.26 -7.63 0.16
N ARG A 134 -12.05 -8.16 -0.09
CA ARG A 134 -10.90 -7.96 0.80
C ARG A 134 -10.49 -6.49 0.92
N VAL A 135 -10.40 -5.80 -0.21
CA VAL A 135 -10.01 -4.38 -0.23
C VAL A 135 -11.11 -3.52 0.38
N LYS A 136 -12.37 -3.78 0.04
CA LYS A 136 -13.52 -3.08 0.59
C LYS A 136 -13.60 -3.21 2.11
N ASN A 137 -13.55 -4.42 2.65
CA ASN A 137 -13.59 -4.67 4.09
C ASN A 137 -12.40 -4.06 4.84
N TRP A 138 -11.23 -4.02 4.22
CA TRP A 138 -10.06 -3.37 4.79
C TRP A 138 -10.23 -1.85 4.83
N ASP A 139 -10.71 -1.25 3.75
CA ASP A 139 -10.90 0.18 3.63
C ASP A 139 -12.02 0.71 4.54
N GLU A 140 -13.11 -0.03 4.68
CA GLU A 140 -14.19 0.28 5.61
C GLU A 140 -13.73 0.34 7.07
N LYS A 141 -12.80 -0.53 7.48
CA LYS A 141 -12.21 -0.49 8.82
C LYS A 141 -11.40 0.78 9.10
N LEU A 142 -10.89 1.42 8.05
CA LEU A 142 -10.10 2.65 8.15
C LEU A 142 -10.95 3.91 7.93
N ASP A 143 -12.26 3.79 7.94
CA ASP A 143 -13.23 4.88 7.69
C ASP A 143 -12.84 5.72 6.45
N SER A 144 -12.54 5.04 5.36
CA SER A 144 -11.91 5.64 4.21
C SER A 144 -12.84 5.78 3.03
N THR A 145 -12.41 6.53 2.04
CA THR A 145 -13.18 6.86 0.84
C THR A 145 -13.04 5.85 -0.30
N PHE A 146 -12.09 4.93 -0.24
CA PHE A 146 -11.82 4.01 -1.35
C PHE A 146 -12.90 2.95 -1.53
N ALA A 147 -13.55 2.49 -0.44
CA ALA A 147 -14.63 1.52 -0.52
C ALA A 147 -15.77 2.00 -1.44
N ASN A 148 -16.03 3.31 -1.45
CA ASN A 148 -17.05 3.91 -2.31
C ASN A 148 -16.64 4.01 -3.79
N LEU A 149 -15.35 3.87 -4.08
CA LEU A 149 -14.80 3.91 -5.44
C LEU A 149 -14.62 2.52 -6.03
N CYS A 150 -14.71 1.46 -5.21
CA CYS A 150 -14.50 0.09 -5.65
C CYS A 150 -15.74 -0.47 -6.34
N GLU A 151 -15.55 -1.05 -7.50
CA GLU A 151 -16.59 -1.75 -8.26
C GLU A 151 -16.07 -3.12 -8.72
N GLU A 152 -16.97 -4.12 -8.74
CA GLU A 152 -16.71 -5.41 -9.35
C GLU A 152 -17.21 -5.42 -10.79
N MET A 153 -16.36 -5.83 -11.71
CA MET A 153 -16.74 -6.04 -13.12
C MET A 153 -16.12 -7.33 -13.62
N SER A 154 -16.84 -8.10 -14.46
CA SER A 154 -16.23 -9.23 -15.16
C SER A 154 -15.16 -8.76 -16.15
N ASN A 155 -14.26 -9.66 -16.55
CA ASN A 155 -13.23 -9.35 -17.54
C ASN A 155 -13.86 -8.91 -18.88
N GLU A 156 -14.99 -9.49 -19.27
CA GLU A 156 -15.73 -9.13 -20.48
C GLU A 156 -16.29 -7.70 -20.38
N GLN A 157 -16.84 -7.34 -19.23
CA GLN A 157 -17.34 -5.97 -18.98
C GLN A 157 -16.21 -4.94 -19.00
N ILE A 158 -15.07 -5.28 -18.39
CA ILE A 158 -13.88 -4.42 -18.40
C ILE A 158 -13.40 -4.20 -19.84
N GLU A 159 -13.32 -5.28 -20.63
CA GLU A 159 -12.92 -5.19 -22.05
C GLU A 159 -13.90 -4.34 -22.85
N GLU A 160 -15.21 -4.54 -22.67
CA GLU A 160 -16.25 -3.79 -23.39
C GLU A 160 -16.22 -2.28 -23.06
N VAL A 161 -16.10 -1.94 -21.76
CA VAL A 161 -16.13 -0.52 -21.29
C VAL A 161 -14.84 0.21 -21.64
N PHE A 162 -13.69 -0.44 -21.49
CA PHE A 162 -12.38 0.22 -21.59
C PHE A 162 -11.62 -0.09 -22.89
N ASN A 163 -12.08 -1.06 -23.67
CA ASN A 163 -11.45 -1.51 -24.92
C ASN A 163 -9.93 -1.75 -24.73
N LEU A 164 -9.58 -2.53 -23.72
CA LEU A 164 -8.20 -2.70 -23.29
C LEU A 164 -7.34 -3.38 -24.35
N GLY A 165 -7.89 -4.35 -25.09
CA GLY A 165 -7.18 -5.07 -26.14
C GLY A 165 -6.65 -4.12 -27.20
N GLU A 166 -7.51 -3.28 -27.78
CA GLU A 166 -7.08 -2.29 -28.78
C GLU A 166 -6.07 -1.26 -28.21
N LYS A 167 -6.26 -0.83 -26.96
CA LYS A 167 -5.31 0.09 -26.31
C LYS A 167 -3.94 -0.54 -26.07
N ILE A 168 -3.91 -1.81 -25.68
CA ILE A 168 -2.67 -2.57 -25.50
C ILE A 168 -1.98 -2.75 -26.85
N ASP A 169 -2.71 -3.16 -27.88
CA ASP A 169 -2.17 -3.34 -29.22
C ASP A 169 -1.63 -2.02 -29.81
N TYR A 170 -2.33 -0.90 -29.56
CA TYR A 170 -1.84 0.41 -29.92
C TYR A 170 -0.52 0.76 -29.23
N LEU A 171 -0.41 0.51 -27.93
CA LEU A 171 0.80 0.77 -27.13
C LEU A 171 1.96 -0.14 -27.56
N ILE A 172 1.70 -1.39 -27.83
CA ILE A 172 2.70 -2.36 -28.33
C ILE A 172 3.16 -1.95 -29.73
N GLY A 173 2.24 -1.65 -30.65
CA GLY A 173 2.54 -1.24 -32.02
C GLY A 173 3.40 0.02 -32.11
N HIS A 174 3.23 0.99 -31.20
CA HIS A 174 4.00 2.23 -31.19
C HIS A 174 5.36 2.13 -30.48
N ASN A 175 5.61 1.09 -29.70
CA ASN A 175 6.90 0.88 -29.04
C ASN A 175 7.93 0.14 -29.92
N TYR A 176 7.55 -0.32 -31.11
CA TYR A 176 8.50 -0.92 -32.06
C TYR A 176 9.23 0.09 -32.95
N ASP A 177 8.82 1.35 -32.93
CA ASP A 177 9.43 2.44 -33.73
C ASP A 177 10.41 3.31 -32.91
N LEU A 178 10.95 2.81 -31.79
CA LEU A 178 12.01 3.48 -31.06
C LEU A 178 13.37 3.15 -31.71
N PRO A 179 14.17 4.16 -32.07
CA PRO A 179 15.47 4.01 -32.72
C PRO A 179 16.51 3.30 -31.85
#